data_b39364a9c954f9e26a8a3afdbd61e280
#
_entry.id   b39364a9c954f9e26a8a3afdbd61e280
#
_cell.length_a   1.000
_cell.length_b   1.000
_cell.length_c   1.000
_cell.angle_alpha   90.00
_cell.angle_beta   90.00
_cell.angle_gamma   90.00
#
_symmetry.space_group_name_H-M   'P 1'
#
loop_
_entity.id
_entity.type
_entity.pdbx_description
1 polymer ?
#
loop_
_entity_poly.entity_id
_entity_poly.type
_entity_poly.pdbx_seq_one_letter_code
_entity_poly.pdbx_strand_id
1 'polypeptide(L)'
;MIPREDFDRYARALGINADMLQAAVAQAIDECAGLYGDELYRALARTYAALVAKFGSFAAAAAVEFYAAMRSGAGPAQGYEPRQFDPGHGGLLASDVDEALRTSAAATALAATAVQRVMGYADATIQGNAMADPAHPRWALVPHAGACDWCRMIGSRGFVFKSSATAGAERHPSCRCIPVADFSGSPALDGYDPAALYDEYRAKHPEWGSRRAGSRGRRRGGKVVAAFVDGKRFDSFGDIQRYMEGASSPDDLKARMATANRAGLAMGFKPGSPYAKSLAQTAASVSKRLSAE
;
A
#
# COMPACT_ATOMS: atom_id res chain seq x y z
N MET A 1 -15.00 -11.21 18.62
CA MET A 1 -14.69 -12.10 17.47
C MET A 1 -15.40 -11.52 16.26
N ILE A 2 -14.70 -11.40 15.14
CA ILE A 2 -15.26 -10.88 13.89
C ILE A 2 -16.08 -12.02 13.24
N PRO A 3 -17.37 -11.81 12.96
CA PRO A 3 -18.19 -12.84 12.32
C PRO A 3 -17.63 -13.20 10.95
N ARG A 4 -17.39 -14.47 10.70
CA ARG A 4 -16.82 -14.96 9.44
C ARG A 4 -17.72 -14.63 8.25
N GLU A 5 -19.03 -14.71 8.42
CA GLU A 5 -20.00 -14.39 7.38
C GLU A 5 -19.96 -12.92 6.93
N ASP A 6 -19.72 -11.98 7.86
CA ASP A 6 -19.57 -10.55 7.54
C ASP A 6 -18.28 -10.30 6.75
N PHE A 7 -17.20 -10.95 7.16
CA PHE A 7 -15.94 -10.90 6.41
C PHE A 7 -16.10 -11.48 5.00
N ASP A 8 -16.73 -12.66 4.87
CA ASP A 8 -16.90 -13.32 3.57
C ASP A 8 -17.84 -12.53 2.65
N ARG A 9 -18.87 -11.89 3.20
CA ARG A 9 -19.76 -11.00 2.45
C ARG A 9 -18.98 -9.80 1.90
N TYR A 10 -18.19 -9.15 2.74
CA TYR A 10 -17.36 -8.02 2.36
C TYR A 10 -16.31 -8.43 1.32
N ALA A 11 -15.60 -9.55 1.53
CA ALA A 11 -14.63 -10.08 0.59
C ALA A 11 -15.23 -10.38 -0.79
N ARG A 12 -16.43 -10.98 -0.82
CA ARG A 12 -17.15 -11.23 -2.07
C ARG A 12 -17.57 -9.93 -2.77
N ALA A 13 -18.08 -8.95 -2.03
CA ALA A 13 -18.46 -7.66 -2.61
C ALA A 13 -17.27 -6.97 -3.28
N LEU A 14 -16.11 -6.93 -2.62
CA LEU A 14 -14.88 -6.40 -3.20
C LEU A 14 -14.38 -7.23 -4.39
N GLY A 15 -14.50 -8.56 -4.32
CA GLY A 15 -14.13 -9.45 -5.41
C GLY A 15 -14.95 -9.19 -6.68
N ILE A 16 -16.27 -9.18 -6.55
CA ILE A 16 -17.20 -8.88 -7.66
C ILE A 16 -16.93 -7.48 -8.23
N ASN A 17 -16.76 -6.49 -7.36
CA ASN A 17 -16.45 -5.12 -7.76
C ASN A 17 -15.15 -5.04 -8.58
N ALA A 18 -14.10 -5.77 -8.16
CA ALA A 18 -12.84 -5.85 -8.88
C ALA A 18 -12.97 -6.54 -10.24
N ASP A 19 -13.74 -7.63 -10.34
CA ASP A 19 -13.95 -8.37 -11.59
C ASP A 19 -14.74 -7.52 -12.60
N MET A 20 -15.78 -6.81 -12.13
CA MET A 20 -16.55 -5.87 -12.97
C MET A 20 -15.69 -4.69 -13.44
N LEU A 21 -14.82 -4.16 -12.58
CA LEU A 21 -13.87 -3.11 -12.96
C LEU A 21 -12.91 -3.59 -14.06
N GLN A 22 -12.34 -4.79 -13.91
CA GLN A 22 -11.42 -5.34 -14.91
C GLN A 22 -12.10 -5.47 -16.28
N ALA A 23 -13.34 -5.96 -16.30
CA ALA A 23 -14.14 -6.04 -17.53
C ALA A 23 -14.42 -4.64 -18.14
N ALA A 24 -14.76 -3.65 -17.29
CA ALA A 24 -15.02 -2.28 -17.74
C ALA A 24 -13.75 -1.60 -18.28
N VAL A 25 -12.58 -1.87 -17.69
CA VAL A 25 -11.30 -1.35 -18.22
C VAL A 25 -10.96 -1.99 -19.56
N ALA A 26 -11.16 -3.30 -19.70
CA ALA A 26 -10.95 -3.97 -20.98
C ALA A 26 -11.86 -3.39 -22.08
N GLN A 27 -13.15 -3.23 -21.79
CA GLN A 27 -14.10 -2.60 -22.69
C GLN A 27 -13.69 -1.17 -23.07
N ALA A 28 -13.24 -0.36 -22.11
CA ALA A 28 -12.79 1.02 -22.38
C ALA A 28 -11.59 1.07 -23.34
N ILE A 29 -10.72 0.08 -23.31
CA ILE A 29 -9.61 -0.03 -24.26
C ILE A 29 -10.11 -0.43 -25.63
N ASP A 30 -11.03 -1.39 -25.71
CA ASP A 30 -11.64 -1.82 -26.98
C ASP A 30 -12.40 -0.66 -27.65
N GLU A 31 -13.11 0.16 -26.88
CA GLU A 31 -13.82 1.35 -27.38
C GLU A 31 -12.86 2.44 -27.90
N CYS A 32 -11.61 2.42 -27.49
CA CYS A 32 -10.55 3.29 -28.00
C CYS A 32 -9.83 2.70 -29.22
N ALA A 33 -10.26 1.57 -29.77
CA ALA A 33 -9.68 0.97 -30.95
C ALA A 33 -9.75 1.95 -32.16
N GLY A 34 -8.57 2.23 -32.73
CA GLY A 34 -8.45 3.19 -33.85
C GLY A 34 -8.02 4.60 -33.42
N LEU A 35 -7.93 4.89 -32.12
CA LEU A 35 -7.29 6.10 -31.60
C LEU A 35 -5.78 5.88 -31.42
N TYR A 36 -4.98 6.93 -31.58
CA TYR A 36 -3.52 6.87 -31.50
C TYR A 36 -2.94 8.08 -30.73
N GLY A 37 -1.74 7.91 -30.20
CA GLY A 37 -0.97 8.97 -29.58
C GLY A 37 -1.74 9.69 -28.47
N ASP A 38 -1.72 11.01 -28.49
CA ASP A 38 -2.35 11.87 -27.49
C ASP A 38 -3.87 11.71 -27.39
N GLU A 39 -4.54 11.36 -28.49
CA GLU A 39 -6.00 11.17 -28.49
C GLU A 39 -6.38 9.90 -27.73
N LEU A 40 -5.70 8.79 -27.98
CA LEU A 40 -5.83 7.55 -27.23
C LEU A 40 -5.56 7.78 -25.75
N TYR A 41 -4.44 8.42 -25.41
CA TYR A 41 -4.08 8.71 -24.04
C TYR A 41 -5.16 9.50 -23.31
N ARG A 42 -5.63 10.62 -23.90
CA ARG A 42 -6.67 11.47 -23.28
C ARG A 42 -8.00 10.77 -23.11
N ALA A 43 -8.40 9.95 -24.07
CA ALA A 43 -9.64 9.17 -24.00
C ALA A 43 -9.55 8.15 -22.85
N LEU A 44 -8.49 7.34 -22.83
CA LEU A 44 -8.28 6.33 -21.78
C LEU A 44 -8.12 6.97 -20.41
N ALA A 45 -7.34 8.04 -20.26
CA ALA A 45 -7.11 8.66 -18.96
C ALA A 45 -8.42 9.18 -18.32
N ARG A 46 -9.31 9.77 -19.12
CA ARG A 46 -10.62 10.23 -18.63
C ARG A 46 -11.51 9.06 -18.22
N THR A 47 -11.62 8.03 -19.07
CA THR A 47 -12.47 6.88 -18.81
C THR A 47 -11.94 6.08 -17.62
N TYR A 48 -10.63 5.84 -17.56
CA TYR A 48 -9.98 5.15 -16.47
C TYR A 48 -10.20 5.86 -15.11
N ALA A 49 -10.02 7.18 -15.06
CA ALA A 49 -10.26 7.94 -13.85
C ALA A 49 -11.72 7.85 -13.39
N ALA A 50 -12.68 7.92 -14.34
CA ALA A 50 -14.11 7.77 -14.02
C ALA A 50 -14.45 6.36 -13.51
N LEU A 51 -13.87 5.32 -14.11
CA LEU A 51 -14.04 3.94 -13.65
C LEU A 51 -13.45 3.74 -12.25
N VAL A 52 -12.22 4.18 -11.99
CA VAL A 52 -11.60 4.08 -10.68
C VAL A 52 -12.41 4.82 -9.62
N ALA A 53 -12.91 6.02 -9.90
CA ALA A 53 -13.75 6.78 -8.98
C ALA A 53 -15.07 6.05 -8.70
N LYS A 54 -15.76 5.55 -9.73
CA LYS A 54 -17.03 4.82 -9.61
C LYS A 54 -16.88 3.56 -8.76
N PHE A 55 -15.98 2.67 -9.15
CA PHE A 55 -15.77 1.40 -8.47
C PHE A 55 -15.08 1.59 -7.11
N GLY A 56 -14.27 2.64 -6.95
CA GLY A 56 -13.69 3.05 -5.68
C GLY A 56 -14.76 3.48 -4.67
N SER A 57 -15.75 4.25 -5.12
CA SER A 57 -16.89 4.62 -4.25
C SER A 57 -17.68 3.41 -3.76
N PHE A 58 -17.91 2.38 -4.60
CA PHE A 58 -18.53 1.13 -4.17
C PHE A 58 -17.67 0.37 -3.15
N ALA A 59 -16.35 0.31 -3.38
CA ALA A 59 -15.43 -0.34 -2.44
C ALA A 59 -15.41 0.39 -1.09
N ALA A 60 -15.41 1.73 -1.10
CA ALA A 60 -15.49 2.54 0.11
C ALA A 60 -16.81 2.36 0.85
N ALA A 61 -17.95 2.31 0.13
CA ALA A 61 -19.26 2.07 0.74
C ALA A 61 -19.34 0.70 1.42
N ALA A 62 -18.87 -0.36 0.75
CA ALA A 62 -18.80 -1.69 1.33
C ALA A 62 -17.87 -1.74 2.57
N ALA A 63 -16.78 -0.96 2.55
CA ALA A 63 -15.88 -0.84 3.69
C ALA A 63 -16.53 -0.11 4.88
N VAL A 64 -17.35 0.91 4.64
CA VAL A 64 -18.14 1.59 5.69
C VAL A 64 -19.11 0.61 6.35
N GLU A 65 -19.87 -0.13 5.56
CA GLU A 65 -20.83 -1.13 6.08
C GLU A 65 -20.12 -2.21 6.91
N PHE A 66 -19.02 -2.73 6.39
CA PHE A 66 -18.23 -3.73 7.11
C PHE A 66 -17.63 -3.18 8.40
N TYR A 67 -17.10 -1.96 8.39
CA TYR A 67 -16.57 -1.31 9.58
C TYR A 67 -17.65 -1.08 10.63
N ALA A 68 -18.85 -0.63 10.21
CA ALA A 68 -20.00 -0.45 11.10
C ALA A 68 -20.45 -1.78 11.73
N ALA A 69 -20.48 -2.87 10.96
CA ALA A 69 -20.81 -4.20 11.47
C ALA A 69 -19.80 -4.67 12.53
N MET A 70 -18.52 -4.51 12.30
CA MET A 70 -17.46 -4.84 13.28
C MET A 70 -17.59 -3.98 14.55
N ARG A 71 -17.89 -2.72 14.39
CA ARG A 71 -18.03 -1.77 15.50
C ARG A 71 -19.25 -2.05 16.36
N SER A 72 -20.39 -2.41 15.76
CA SER A 72 -21.62 -2.71 16.48
C SER A 72 -21.50 -3.90 17.45
N GLY A 73 -20.64 -4.88 17.12
CA GLY A 73 -20.31 -6.00 17.99
C GLY A 73 -19.45 -5.64 19.21
N ALA A 74 -18.93 -4.42 19.28
CA ALA A 74 -18.00 -3.97 20.33
C ALA A 74 -18.66 -3.19 21.49
N GLY A 75 -19.97 -3.07 21.50
CA GLY A 75 -20.73 -2.34 22.53
C GLY A 75 -21.29 -1.00 22.03
N PRO A 76 -21.88 -0.19 22.92
CA PRO A 76 -22.58 1.02 22.52
C PRO A 76 -21.62 1.98 21.77
N ALA A 77 -22.05 2.38 20.60
CA ALA A 77 -21.34 3.34 19.79
C ALA A 77 -21.22 4.67 20.55
N GLN A 78 -19.99 5.16 20.73
CA GLN A 78 -19.74 6.47 21.32
C GLN A 78 -20.04 7.61 20.31
N GLY A 79 -21.18 7.52 19.59
CA GLY A 79 -21.58 8.54 18.62
C GLY A 79 -20.71 8.62 17.35
N TYR A 80 -19.80 7.67 17.11
CA TYR A 80 -18.98 7.67 15.91
C TYR A 80 -19.73 6.99 14.75
N GLU A 81 -19.83 7.70 13.63
CA GLU A 81 -20.39 7.17 12.38
C GLU A 81 -19.24 6.94 11.38
N PRO A 82 -19.05 5.70 10.91
CA PRO A 82 -18.08 5.41 9.87
C PRO A 82 -18.40 6.15 8.57
N ARG A 83 -17.36 6.60 7.88
CA ARG A 83 -17.47 7.35 6.63
C ARG A 83 -16.50 6.85 5.58
N GLN A 84 -16.75 7.19 4.33
CA GLN A 84 -15.83 6.93 3.23
C GLN A 84 -14.60 7.84 3.32
N PHE A 85 -13.45 7.30 2.94
CA PHE A 85 -12.20 8.04 2.81
C PHE A 85 -11.65 7.90 1.40
N ASP A 86 -11.20 9.01 0.83
CA ASP A 86 -10.52 9.04 -0.46
C ASP A 86 -9.03 8.74 -0.26
N PRO A 87 -8.45 7.76 -0.97
CA PRO A 87 -7.02 7.47 -0.92
C PRO A 87 -6.13 8.55 -1.56
N GLY A 88 -6.71 9.51 -2.29
CA GLY A 88 -5.98 10.62 -2.90
C GLY A 88 -5.11 10.19 -4.08
N HIS A 89 -5.64 9.41 -5.02
CA HIS A 89 -4.85 8.92 -6.17
C HIS A 89 -4.32 10.02 -7.09
N GLY A 90 -4.95 11.22 -7.13
CA GLY A 90 -4.43 12.39 -7.84
C GLY A 90 -3.87 12.11 -9.23
N GLY A 91 -2.64 12.56 -9.48
CA GLY A 91 -1.94 12.33 -10.75
C GLY A 91 -1.52 10.89 -11.05
N LEU A 92 -1.64 9.97 -10.09
CA LEU A 92 -1.27 8.56 -10.30
C LEU A 92 -2.10 7.89 -11.39
N LEU A 93 -3.37 8.26 -11.53
CA LEU A 93 -4.26 7.65 -12.54
C LEU A 93 -3.80 7.95 -13.97
N ALA A 94 -3.31 9.15 -14.22
CA ALA A 94 -2.74 9.52 -15.50
C ALA A 94 -1.44 8.77 -15.78
N SER A 95 -0.59 8.62 -14.76
CA SER A 95 0.64 7.85 -14.85
C SER A 95 0.40 6.36 -15.10
N ASP A 96 -0.65 5.78 -14.50
CA ASP A 96 -1.04 4.37 -14.71
C ASP A 96 -1.35 4.11 -16.20
N VAL A 97 -2.07 5.03 -16.86
CA VAL A 97 -2.39 4.91 -18.29
C VAL A 97 -1.14 5.06 -19.15
N ASP A 98 -0.31 6.05 -18.86
CA ASP A 98 0.95 6.28 -19.58
C ASP A 98 1.88 5.06 -19.50
N GLU A 99 2.02 4.45 -18.33
CA GLU A 99 2.83 3.26 -18.13
C GLU A 99 2.23 2.03 -18.84
N ALA A 100 0.92 1.84 -18.75
CA ALA A 100 0.25 0.72 -19.42
C ALA A 100 0.42 0.79 -20.95
N LEU A 101 0.27 1.97 -21.55
CA LEU A 101 0.41 2.16 -23.00
C LEU A 101 1.83 1.90 -23.53
N ARG A 102 2.84 1.86 -22.65
CA ARG A 102 4.22 1.47 -23.03
C ARG A 102 4.43 -0.04 -23.09
N THR A 103 3.45 -0.83 -22.69
CA THR A 103 3.53 -2.29 -22.68
C THR A 103 2.75 -2.91 -23.81
N SER A 104 3.14 -4.10 -24.26
CA SER A 104 2.38 -4.89 -25.24
C SER A 104 1.08 -5.49 -24.67
N ALA A 105 0.89 -5.44 -23.35
CA ALA A 105 -0.25 -5.97 -22.62
C ALA A 105 -1.01 -4.85 -21.89
N ALA A 106 -1.21 -3.70 -22.54
CA ALA A 106 -1.79 -2.49 -21.93
C ALA A 106 -3.10 -2.76 -21.18
N ALA A 107 -4.01 -3.55 -21.76
CA ALA A 107 -5.29 -3.88 -21.15
C ALA A 107 -5.11 -4.63 -19.82
N THR A 108 -4.28 -5.66 -19.81
CA THR A 108 -4.02 -6.46 -18.60
C THR A 108 -3.31 -5.63 -17.52
N ALA A 109 -2.32 -4.83 -17.91
CA ALA A 109 -1.59 -3.98 -16.99
C ALA A 109 -2.49 -2.93 -16.34
N LEU A 110 -3.30 -2.22 -17.15
CA LEU A 110 -4.20 -1.18 -16.66
C LEU A 110 -5.32 -1.76 -15.78
N ALA A 111 -5.90 -2.91 -16.18
CA ALA A 111 -6.90 -3.59 -15.38
C ALA A 111 -6.35 -4.05 -14.01
N ALA A 112 -5.13 -4.58 -13.97
CA ALA A 112 -4.47 -4.99 -12.73
C ALA A 112 -4.19 -3.79 -11.81
N THR A 113 -3.73 -2.67 -12.37
CA THR A 113 -3.50 -1.43 -11.61
C THR A 113 -4.81 -0.80 -11.15
N ALA A 114 -5.88 -0.86 -11.97
CA ALA A 114 -7.21 -0.40 -11.58
C ALA A 114 -7.71 -1.10 -10.29
N VAL A 115 -7.56 -2.42 -10.20
CA VAL A 115 -7.89 -3.18 -8.99
C VAL A 115 -7.10 -2.65 -7.79
N GLN A 116 -5.80 -2.41 -7.93
CA GLN A 116 -4.97 -1.82 -6.89
C GLN A 116 -5.52 -0.48 -6.41
N ARG A 117 -5.90 0.42 -7.35
CA ARG A 117 -6.45 1.75 -7.03
C ARG A 117 -7.78 1.64 -6.30
N VAL A 118 -8.69 0.80 -6.79
CA VAL A 118 -10.02 0.61 -6.19
C VAL A 118 -9.93 -0.03 -4.81
N MET A 119 -9.07 -1.02 -4.61
CA MET A 119 -8.83 -1.59 -3.28
C MET A 119 -8.23 -0.55 -2.31
N GLY A 120 -7.52 0.45 -2.81
CA GLY A 120 -7.04 1.60 -2.04
C GLY A 120 -8.16 2.40 -1.37
N TYR A 121 -9.35 2.51 -1.97
CA TYR A 121 -10.52 3.16 -1.35
C TYR A 121 -11.04 2.35 -0.16
N ALA A 122 -11.11 1.03 -0.27
CA ALA A 122 -11.48 0.17 0.85
C ALA A 122 -10.46 0.29 2.00
N ASP A 123 -9.16 0.29 1.67
CA ASP A 123 -8.09 0.46 2.65
C ASP A 123 -8.16 1.80 3.36
N ALA A 124 -8.23 2.89 2.58
CA ALA A 124 -8.31 4.23 3.12
C ALA A 124 -9.52 4.37 4.05
N THR A 125 -10.65 3.73 3.69
CA THR A 125 -11.87 3.78 4.48
C THR A 125 -11.74 3.02 5.80
N ILE A 126 -11.26 1.77 5.80
CA ILE A 126 -11.07 1.01 7.06
C ILE A 126 -10.03 1.70 7.94
N GLN A 127 -8.88 2.10 7.38
CA GLN A 127 -7.78 2.72 8.12
C GLN A 127 -8.16 4.11 8.63
N GLY A 128 -8.80 4.92 7.80
CA GLY A 128 -9.25 6.26 8.15
C GLY A 128 -10.26 6.24 9.28
N ASN A 129 -11.22 5.30 9.22
CA ASN A 129 -12.17 5.10 10.32
C ASN A 129 -11.47 4.59 11.58
N ALA A 130 -10.55 3.62 11.48
CA ALA A 130 -9.82 3.10 12.63
C ALA A 130 -8.97 4.17 13.34
N MET A 131 -8.44 5.14 12.59
CA MET A 131 -7.69 6.27 13.16
C MET A 131 -8.60 7.35 13.76
N ALA A 132 -9.77 7.58 13.19
CA ALA A 132 -10.71 8.61 13.62
C ALA A 132 -11.66 8.14 14.73
N ASP A 133 -11.90 6.84 14.86
CA ASP A 133 -12.80 6.26 15.86
C ASP A 133 -12.20 6.44 17.28
N PRO A 134 -12.98 7.00 18.23
CA PRO A 134 -12.56 7.13 19.64
C PRO A 134 -12.20 5.79 20.30
N ALA A 135 -12.71 4.66 19.80
CA ALA A 135 -12.34 3.33 20.29
C ALA A 135 -10.93 2.91 19.90
N HIS A 136 -10.30 3.63 18.95
CA HIS A 136 -8.94 3.36 18.47
C HIS A 136 -8.66 1.88 18.17
N PRO A 137 -9.47 1.19 17.36
CA PRO A 137 -9.26 -0.21 17.06
C PRO A 137 -7.92 -0.43 16.38
N ARG A 138 -7.34 -1.58 16.60
CA ARG A 138 -6.21 -2.04 15.78
C ARG A 138 -6.76 -2.74 14.54
N TRP A 139 -5.94 -2.82 13.50
CA TRP A 139 -6.33 -3.52 12.29
C TRP A 139 -5.22 -4.44 11.77
N ALA A 140 -5.62 -5.39 10.95
CA ALA A 140 -4.75 -6.32 10.26
C ALA A 140 -5.03 -6.27 8.75
N LEU A 141 -4.05 -6.66 7.94
CA LEU A 141 -4.27 -6.99 6.54
C LEU A 141 -4.46 -8.50 6.44
N VAL A 142 -5.66 -8.94 6.09
CA VAL A 142 -5.99 -10.36 5.93
C VAL A 142 -5.70 -10.78 4.49
N PRO A 143 -4.75 -11.70 4.27
CA PRO A 143 -4.40 -12.15 2.92
C PRO A 143 -5.52 -13.00 2.31
N HIS A 144 -5.77 -12.84 1.02
CA HIS A 144 -6.62 -13.79 0.29
C HIS A 144 -5.85 -15.08 -0.06
N ALA A 145 -6.54 -16.13 -0.51
CA ALA A 145 -5.95 -17.44 -0.77
C ALA A 145 -4.76 -17.43 -1.74
N GLY A 146 -4.79 -16.55 -2.77
CA GLY A 146 -3.72 -16.34 -3.74
C GLY A 146 -2.74 -15.20 -3.40
N ALA A 147 -2.69 -14.76 -2.14
CA ALA A 147 -1.84 -13.64 -1.74
C ALA A 147 -0.35 -13.93 -1.96
N CYS A 148 0.38 -12.92 -2.41
CA CYS A 148 1.83 -13.01 -2.57
C CYS A 148 2.55 -13.08 -1.20
N ASP A 149 3.81 -13.49 -1.22
CA ASP A 149 4.61 -13.66 0.00
C ASP A 149 4.73 -12.37 0.82
N TRP A 150 4.76 -11.20 0.17
CA TRP A 150 4.75 -9.92 0.86
C TRP A 150 3.44 -9.69 1.65
N CYS A 151 2.29 -9.93 1.03
CA CYS A 151 1.00 -9.82 1.71
C CYS A 151 0.85 -10.83 2.86
N ARG A 152 1.35 -12.06 2.68
CA ARG A 152 1.39 -13.08 3.73
C ARG A 152 2.27 -12.64 4.89
N MET A 153 3.44 -12.05 4.61
CA MET A 153 4.34 -11.50 5.62
C MET A 153 3.68 -10.33 6.38
N ILE A 154 2.99 -9.43 5.72
CA ILE A 154 2.25 -8.35 6.38
C ILE A 154 1.09 -8.92 7.19
N GLY A 155 0.32 -9.86 6.62
CA GLY A 155 -0.76 -10.56 7.29
C GLY A 155 -0.30 -11.32 8.55
N SER A 156 0.91 -11.89 8.54
CA SER A 156 1.47 -12.60 9.69
C SER A 156 1.69 -11.73 10.94
N ARG A 157 1.59 -10.41 10.78
CA ARG A 157 1.71 -9.48 11.92
C ARG A 157 0.43 -9.41 12.76
N GLY A 158 -0.70 -9.85 12.23
CA GLY A 158 -1.99 -9.79 12.92
C GLY A 158 -2.48 -8.37 13.14
N PHE A 159 -3.34 -8.19 14.12
CA PHE A 159 -3.99 -6.92 14.46
C PHE A 159 -3.07 -5.97 15.25
N VAL A 160 -2.04 -5.47 14.60
CA VAL A 160 -1.03 -4.61 15.25
C VAL A 160 -1.01 -3.19 14.70
N PHE A 161 -1.64 -2.96 13.55
CA PHE A 161 -1.57 -1.69 12.86
C PHE A 161 -2.47 -0.64 13.52
N LYS A 162 -1.97 0.60 13.57
CA LYS A 162 -2.65 1.76 14.16
C LYS A 162 -2.73 2.94 13.20
N SER A 163 -1.99 2.90 12.11
CA SER A 163 -1.95 3.95 11.08
C SER A 163 -1.51 3.36 9.75
N SER A 164 -1.85 4.03 8.65
CA SER A 164 -1.39 3.67 7.31
C SER A 164 0.14 3.60 7.20
N ALA A 165 0.86 4.48 7.88
CA ALA A 165 2.32 4.48 7.91
C ALA A 165 2.92 3.21 8.54
N THR A 166 2.21 2.54 9.45
CA THR A 166 2.68 1.31 10.10
C THR A 166 2.36 0.05 9.29
N ALA A 167 1.35 0.11 8.43
CA ALA A 167 0.97 -1.00 7.57
C ALA A 167 1.84 -1.10 6.31
N GLY A 168 2.49 -0.01 5.94
CA GLY A 168 3.48 0.05 4.85
C GLY A 168 2.97 -0.41 3.50
N ALA A 169 1.68 -0.24 3.24
CA ALA A 169 1.03 -1.00 2.21
C ALA A 169 0.73 -0.18 0.98
N GLU A 170 1.73 0.08 0.15
CA GLU A 170 1.42 0.16 -1.27
C GLU A 170 1.07 -1.26 -1.74
N ARG A 171 -0.19 -1.45 -2.15
CA ARG A 171 -0.64 -2.70 -2.74
C ARG A 171 0.03 -2.88 -4.10
N HIS A 172 0.39 -4.10 -4.43
CA HIS A 172 0.78 -4.42 -5.81
C HIS A 172 -0.45 -4.55 -6.72
N PRO A 173 -0.31 -4.44 -8.05
CA PRO A 173 -1.40 -4.69 -8.99
C PRO A 173 -2.11 -6.02 -8.72
N SER A 174 -3.43 -6.05 -8.91
CA SER A 174 -4.31 -7.20 -8.62
C SER A 174 -4.36 -7.67 -7.16
N CYS A 175 -3.83 -6.93 -6.19
CA CYS A 175 -3.92 -7.31 -4.78
C CYS A 175 -5.36 -7.21 -4.27
N ARG A 176 -5.85 -8.31 -3.66
CA ARG A 176 -7.21 -8.42 -3.09
C ARG A 176 -7.20 -8.70 -1.58
N CYS A 177 -6.09 -8.43 -0.89
CA CYS A 177 -6.01 -8.55 0.56
C CYS A 177 -6.90 -7.51 1.24
N ILE A 178 -7.47 -7.81 2.40
CA ILE A 178 -8.54 -7.02 3.01
C ILE A 178 -8.07 -6.48 4.36
N PRO A 179 -8.15 -5.16 4.61
CA PRO A 179 -7.95 -4.61 5.94
C PRO A 179 -9.17 -4.91 6.81
N VAL A 180 -8.92 -5.33 8.04
CA VAL A 180 -9.95 -5.69 9.03
C VAL A 180 -9.61 -5.02 10.34
N ALA A 181 -10.55 -4.23 10.90
CA ALA A 181 -10.41 -3.63 12.22
C ALA A 181 -10.94 -4.56 13.31
N ASP A 182 -10.33 -4.52 14.49
CA ASP A 182 -10.79 -5.25 15.68
C ASP A 182 -11.03 -4.31 16.85
N PHE A 183 -12.19 -4.49 17.46
CA PHE A 183 -12.63 -3.71 18.62
C PHE A 183 -12.62 -4.53 19.93
N SER A 184 -12.38 -5.84 19.84
CA SER A 184 -12.57 -6.74 21.00
C SER A 184 -11.37 -6.74 21.95
N GLY A 185 -10.23 -6.20 21.56
CA GLY A 185 -8.98 -6.29 22.30
C GLY A 185 -8.35 -7.70 22.34
N SER A 186 -9.09 -8.70 21.84
CA SER A 186 -8.64 -10.08 21.64
C SER A 186 -9.04 -10.52 20.23
N PRO A 187 -8.34 -10.00 19.23
CA PRO A 187 -8.74 -10.13 17.85
C PRO A 187 -8.69 -11.59 17.38
N ALA A 188 -9.82 -12.05 16.86
CA ALA A 188 -9.93 -13.35 16.22
C ALA A 188 -10.87 -13.25 15.01
N LEU A 189 -10.41 -13.75 13.90
CA LEU A 189 -11.20 -13.98 12.69
C LEU A 189 -11.00 -15.44 12.30
N ASP A 190 -12.08 -16.19 12.21
CA ASP A 190 -12.02 -17.60 11.84
C ASP A 190 -11.38 -17.78 10.44
N GLY A 191 -10.47 -18.73 10.35
CA GLY A 191 -9.68 -18.97 9.14
C GLY A 191 -8.55 -17.96 8.87
N TYR A 192 -8.25 -17.07 9.83
CA TYR A 192 -7.09 -16.20 9.78
C TYR A 192 -6.16 -16.47 10.97
N ASP A 193 -5.05 -17.13 10.69
CA ASP A 193 -4.01 -17.44 11.68
C ASP A 193 -2.70 -16.73 11.32
N PRO A 194 -2.39 -15.60 11.97
CA PRO A 194 -1.13 -14.88 11.76
C PRO A 194 0.11 -15.70 12.09
N ALA A 195 0.03 -16.63 13.05
CA ALA A 195 1.17 -17.44 13.44
C ALA A 195 1.50 -18.48 12.36
N ALA A 196 0.48 -19.15 11.83
CA ALA A 196 0.64 -20.07 10.71
C ALA A 196 1.21 -19.36 9.47
N LEU A 197 0.72 -18.15 9.14
CA LEU A 197 1.26 -17.32 8.06
C LEU A 197 2.73 -16.96 8.29
N TYR A 198 3.12 -16.69 9.53
CA TYR A 198 4.50 -16.39 9.88
C TYR A 198 5.39 -17.62 9.70
N ASP A 199 4.94 -18.79 10.12
CA ASP A 199 5.68 -20.04 9.99
C ASP A 199 5.83 -20.44 8.51
N GLU A 200 4.78 -20.33 7.70
CA GLU A 200 4.86 -20.51 6.25
C GLU A 200 5.87 -19.57 5.59
N TYR A 201 5.83 -18.29 5.95
CA TYR A 201 6.77 -17.30 5.43
C TYR A 201 8.21 -17.64 5.83
N ARG A 202 8.43 -18.03 7.08
CA ARG A 202 9.74 -18.46 7.58
C ARG A 202 10.26 -19.71 6.89
N ALA A 203 9.40 -20.67 6.61
CA ALA A 203 9.77 -21.89 5.90
C ALA A 203 10.25 -21.60 4.47
N LYS A 204 9.64 -20.63 3.79
CA LYS A 204 10.04 -20.19 2.44
C LYS A 204 11.28 -19.30 2.44
N HIS A 205 11.57 -18.60 3.54
CA HIS A 205 12.64 -17.63 3.67
C HIS A 205 13.55 -17.95 4.87
N PRO A 206 14.25 -19.09 4.86
CA PRO A 206 15.10 -19.53 5.99
C PRO A 206 16.23 -18.55 6.28
N GLU A 207 16.70 -17.79 5.28
CA GLU A 207 17.71 -16.74 5.43
C GLU A 207 17.30 -15.63 6.41
N TRP A 208 16.02 -15.42 6.64
CA TRP A 208 15.49 -14.44 7.60
C TRP A 208 15.50 -14.97 9.04
N GLY A 209 15.62 -16.29 9.22
CA GLY A 209 15.68 -16.97 10.53
C GLY A 209 17.05 -17.01 11.15
N SER A 210 18.11 -16.95 10.37
CA SER A 210 19.49 -17.14 10.84
C SER A 210 20.11 -15.93 11.55
N ARG A 211 19.48 -14.76 11.56
CA ARG A 211 20.00 -13.54 12.16
C ARG A 211 19.76 -13.39 13.68
N ARG A 212 19.38 -14.46 14.41
CA ARG A 212 19.04 -14.36 15.83
C ARG A 212 19.73 -15.30 16.79
N ALA A 213 20.93 -15.72 16.51
CA ALA A 213 21.72 -16.47 17.50
C ALA A 213 22.95 -15.69 18.02
N GLY A 214 22.88 -14.39 18.15
CA GLY A 214 24.04 -13.70 18.74
C GLY A 214 24.01 -12.18 18.69
N SER A 215 23.13 -11.55 19.43
CA SER A 215 23.46 -10.27 20.05
C SER A 215 22.40 -9.87 21.08
N ARG A 216 22.64 -10.18 22.35
CA ARG A 216 22.11 -9.38 23.47
C ARG A 216 22.84 -8.03 23.45
N GLY A 217 22.51 -7.19 22.49
CA GLY A 217 22.97 -5.81 22.37
C GLY A 217 21.84 -4.85 22.72
N ARG A 218 22.06 -3.99 23.68
CA ARG A 218 21.21 -2.91 24.20
C ARG A 218 20.27 -2.32 23.15
N ARG A 219 18.95 -2.41 23.40
CA ARG A 219 17.92 -1.64 22.70
C ARG A 219 18.12 -0.14 22.98
N ARG A 220 18.63 0.58 22.01
CA ARG A 220 18.44 2.02 21.85
C ARG A 220 18.04 2.27 20.40
N GLY A 221 16.88 2.92 20.17
CA GLY A 221 16.48 3.45 18.87
C GLY A 221 15.46 2.58 18.12
N GLY A 222 14.42 3.22 17.60
CA GLY A 222 13.29 2.63 16.89
C GLY A 222 13.71 1.70 15.75
N LYS A 223 12.89 0.70 15.47
CA LYS A 223 13.06 -0.22 14.35
C LYS A 223 13.12 0.59 13.05
N VAL A 224 14.24 0.52 12.36
CA VAL A 224 14.33 0.92 10.96
C VAL A 224 13.52 -0.11 10.18
N VAL A 225 12.41 0.31 9.62
CA VAL A 225 11.57 -0.52 8.73
C VAL A 225 12.13 -0.33 7.33
N ALA A 226 12.37 -1.41 6.58
CA ALA A 226 12.76 -1.31 5.19
C ALA A 226 11.73 -0.49 4.40
N ALA A 227 12.18 0.45 3.58
CA ALA A 227 11.32 1.24 2.72
C ALA A 227 11.37 0.71 1.29
N PHE A 228 10.20 0.68 0.65
CA PHE A 228 10.08 0.44 -0.79
C PHE A 228 9.57 1.72 -1.43
N VAL A 229 10.36 2.30 -2.30
CA VAL A 229 10.02 3.57 -2.98
C VAL A 229 10.54 3.50 -4.42
N ASP A 230 9.67 3.85 -5.37
CA ASP A 230 9.98 3.88 -6.80
C ASP A 230 10.60 2.56 -7.29
N GLY A 231 10.01 1.42 -6.91
CA GLY A 231 10.48 0.08 -7.27
C GLY A 231 11.81 -0.34 -6.62
N LYS A 232 12.35 0.43 -5.67
CA LYS A 232 13.62 0.18 -4.99
C LYS A 232 13.41 -0.13 -3.52
N ARG A 233 14.16 -1.10 -3.02
CA ARG A 233 14.18 -1.47 -1.61
C ARG A 233 15.36 -0.82 -0.90
N PHE A 234 15.10 -0.22 0.24
CA PHE A 234 16.09 0.34 1.15
C PHE A 234 15.94 -0.34 2.52
N ASP A 235 16.93 -1.10 2.94
CA ASP A 235 16.92 -1.81 4.23
C ASP A 235 17.57 -1.00 5.36
N SER A 236 18.30 0.05 4.99
CA SER A 236 19.02 0.90 5.94
C SER A 236 19.18 2.33 5.39
N PHE A 237 19.54 3.24 6.30
CA PHE A 237 19.95 4.59 5.90
C PHE A 237 21.15 4.59 4.94
N GLY A 238 22.10 3.68 5.16
CA GLY A 238 23.26 3.53 4.28
C GLY A 238 22.89 3.15 2.84
N ASP A 239 21.79 2.41 2.64
CA ASP A 239 21.32 2.06 1.29
C ASP A 239 20.80 3.31 0.56
N ILE A 240 20.09 4.18 1.28
CA ILE A 240 19.61 5.45 0.72
C ILE A 240 20.78 6.36 0.36
N GLN A 241 21.81 6.42 1.20
CA GLN A 241 23.01 7.22 0.90
C GLN A 241 23.73 6.68 -0.33
N ARG A 242 24.01 5.37 -0.42
CA ARG A 242 24.62 4.73 -1.60
C ARG A 242 23.82 4.96 -2.86
N TYR A 243 22.49 4.91 -2.76
CA TYR A 243 21.63 5.22 -3.89
C TYR A 243 21.80 6.65 -4.40
N MET A 244 21.93 7.62 -3.50
CA MET A 244 22.20 9.02 -3.87
C MET A 244 23.61 9.20 -4.44
N GLU A 245 24.60 8.53 -3.85
CA GLU A 245 26.00 8.58 -4.31
C GLU A 245 26.20 8.06 -5.74
N GLY A 246 25.32 7.17 -6.20
CA GLY A 246 25.33 6.65 -7.56
C GLY A 246 24.73 7.59 -8.62
N ALA A 247 24.42 8.85 -8.30
CA ALA A 247 23.93 9.80 -9.29
C ALA A 247 24.99 10.13 -10.36
N SER A 248 24.53 10.17 -11.63
CA SER A 248 25.36 10.37 -12.81
C SER A 248 25.21 11.78 -13.45
N SER A 249 24.23 12.55 -13.01
CA SER A 249 23.99 13.92 -13.47
C SER A 249 23.27 14.74 -12.40
N PRO A 250 23.25 16.09 -12.50
CA PRO A 250 22.50 16.94 -11.58
C PRO A 250 21.00 16.64 -11.57
N ASP A 251 20.39 16.29 -12.69
CA ASP A 251 18.97 15.94 -12.76
C ASP A 251 18.70 14.54 -12.19
N ASP A 252 19.59 13.58 -12.41
CA ASP A 252 19.55 12.27 -11.75
C ASP A 252 19.69 12.42 -10.22
N LEU A 253 20.55 13.32 -9.75
CA LEU A 253 20.68 13.60 -8.32
C LEU A 253 19.38 14.16 -7.73
N LYS A 254 18.69 15.09 -8.42
CA LYS A 254 17.39 15.62 -7.98
C LYS A 254 16.34 14.51 -7.87
N ALA A 255 16.25 13.64 -8.88
CA ALA A 255 15.32 12.51 -8.88
C ALA A 255 15.63 11.56 -7.71
N ARG A 256 16.90 11.21 -7.49
CA ARG A 256 17.33 10.34 -6.38
C ARG A 256 17.10 10.99 -5.01
N MET A 257 17.27 12.28 -4.86
CA MET A 257 16.94 13.02 -3.63
C MET A 257 15.45 12.93 -3.29
N ALA A 258 14.57 13.06 -4.27
CA ALA A 258 13.14 12.91 -4.06
C ALA A 258 12.78 11.50 -3.57
N THR A 259 13.34 10.45 -4.20
CA THR A 259 13.19 9.05 -3.77
C THR A 259 13.78 8.82 -2.38
N ALA A 260 14.98 9.34 -2.10
CA ALA A 260 15.65 9.23 -0.81
C ALA A 260 14.84 9.86 0.34
N ASN A 261 14.24 11.03 0.10
CA ASN A 261 13.37 11.69 1.08
C ASN A 261 12.10 10.86 1.36
N ARG A 262 11.45 10.32 0.33
CA ARG A 262 10.30 9.43 0.50
C ARG A 262 10.68 8.15 1.26
N ALA A 263 11.81 7.55 0.93
CA ALA A 263 12.31 6.37 1.63
C ALA A 263 12.61 6.68 3.10
N GLY A 264 13.21 7.82 3.40
CA GLY A 264 13.47 8.26 4.76
C GLY A 264 12.17 8.45 5.57
N LEU A 265 11.18 9.11 5.00
CA LEU A 265 9.87 9.28 5.63
C LEU A 265 9.19 7.93 5.88
N ALA A 266 9.24 7.01 4.91
CA ALA A 266 8.71 5.65 5.05
C ALA A 266 9.44 4.84 6.13
N MET A 267 10.73 5.09 6.38
CA MET A 267 11.49 4.55 7.49
C MET A 267 11.22 5.24 8.85
N GLY A 268 10.35 6.26 8.87
CA GLY A 268 9.99 6.99 10.08
C GLY A 268 10.96 8.11 10.48
N PHE A 269 11.83 8.56 9.59
CA PHE A 269 12.71 9.70 9.84
C PHE A 269 11.96 11.02 9.67
N LYS A 270 12.08 11.90 10.66
CA LYS A 270 11.39 13.20 10.65
C LYS A 270 12.17 14.25 9.86
N PRO A 271 11.49 15.20 9.18
CA PRO A 271 12.14 16.39 8.65
C PRO A 271 12.93 17.12 9.74
N GLY A 272 14.13 17.63 9.42
CA GLY A 272 15.01 18.30 10.37
C GLY A 272 15.81 17.40 11.31
N SER A 273 15.60 16.08 11.28
CA SER A 273 16.38 15.10 12.07
C SER A 273 17.84 15.02 11.61
N PRO A 274 18.74 14.42 12.41
CA PRO A 274 20.12 14.14 11.98
C PRO A 274 20.21 13.42 10.65
N TYR A 275 19.22 12.57 10.33
CA TYR A 275 19.04 11.90 9.06
C TYR A 275 18.91 12.91 7.90
N ALA A 276 17.98 13.87 8.00
CA ALA A 276 17.77 14.88 6.95
C ALA A 276 19.03 15.73 6.72
N LYS A 277 19.76 16.06 7.79
CA LYS A 277 21.06 16.76 7.70
C LYS A 277 22.10 15.93 6.96
N SER A 278 22.19 14.64 7.25
CA SER A 278 23.13 13.72 6.61
C SER A 278 22.80 13.51 5.12
N LEU A 279 21.52 13.41 4.73
CA LEU A 279 21.12 13.35 3.32
C LEU A 279 21.50 14.63 2.58
N ALA A 280 21.31 15.80 3.19
CA ALA A 280 21.70 17.08 2.60
C ALA A 280 23.22 17.17 2.39
N GLN A 281 24.02 16.66 3.33
CA GLN A 281 25.48 16.58 3.20
C GLN A 281 25.90 15.65 2.06
N THR A 282 25.27 14.45 1.95
CA THR A 282 25.52 13.53 0.84
C THR A 282 25.18 14.19 -0.50
N ALA A 283 24.02 14.86 -0.60
CA ALA A 283 23.64 15.57 -1.81
C ALA A 283 24.64 16.68 -2.21
N ALA A 284 25.11 17.45 -1.23
CA ALA A 284 26.11 18.50 -1.48
C ALA A 284 27.45 17.90 -1.98
N SER A 285 27.89 16.80 -1.39
CA SER A 285 29.10 16.10 -1.80
C SER A 285 28.99 15.56 -3.25
N VAL A 286 27.86 14.92 -3.57
CA VAL A 286 27.61 14.40 -4.94
C VAL A 286 27.50 15.55 -5.95
N SER A 287 26.80 16.64 -5.60
CA SER A 287 26.69 17.81 -6.46
C SER A 287 28.06 18.42 -6.78
N LYS A 288 28.93 18.50 -5.76
CA LYS A 288 30.31 19.00 -5.96
C LYS A 288 31.12 18.10 -6.91
N ARG A 289 30.99 16.77 -6.77
CA ARG A 289 31.64 15.81 -7.68
C ARG A 289 31.15 15.99 -9.12
N LEU A 290 29.84 16.04 -9.35
CA LEU A 290 29.21 16.18 -10.67
C LEU A 290 29.51 17.54 -11.34
N SER A 291 29.92 18.56 -10.57
CA SER A 291 30.32 19.86 -11.11
C SER A 291 31.82 19.93 -11.44
N ALA A 292 32.60 18.93 -11.05
CA ALA A 292 34.04 18.86 -11.29
C ALA A 292 34.41 17.92 -12.47
N GLU A 293 33.44 17.16 -12.95
CA GLU A 293 33.48 16.34 -14.16
C GLU A 293 32.95 17.13 -15.38
#